data_71ec52096f54094d43a18db1fdc28e34
#
_entry.id   71ec52096f54094d43a18db1fdc28e34
#
_cell.length_a   1.000
_cell.length_b   1.000
_cell.length_c   1.000
_cell.angle_alpha   90.00
_cell.angle_beta   90.00
_cell.angle_gamma   90.00
#
_symmetry.space_group_name_H-M   'P 1'
#
loop_
_entity.id
_entity.type
_entity.pdbx_description
1 polymer ?
#
loop_
_entity_poly.entity_id
_entity_poly.type
_entity_poly.pdbx_seq_one_letter_code
_entity_poly.pdbx_strand_id
1 'polypeptide(L)'
;GADGGTGKGIWQAQLIAYVTAGKTSGFFPLPPQQTGKVLLLAGEDDPGKVLKARLLAAGADMNRVLVLTADDYFGKTGQPLTLKDQALADFAAKAGPLLLIVDPLQSFLPADVEMASRNQMRSALLPLRAIAAKQGCAVLIVMHSNKKQGVSGRARLADSSDIWDMARSVLMMGRAKNDGKIYLSHEKNSYARPQQTVLLHIDDVEVEGVKTARAVFDGYTDKKDADFIEERRVRTAETRQDTRSAILNVLSESRLGSMANPQLKSAVLQEIKCSEALTNARMLSLYGMATLQNISCAKRTAREGGLPGWPTVEKHMIQ
;
A
#
# COMPACT_ATOMS: atom_id res chain seq x y z
N GLY A 1 5.33 3.59 -5.11
CA GLY A 1 3.93 3.20 -4.87
C GLY A 1 3.79 2.21 -3.73
N ALA A 2 2.65 2.21 -3.07
CA ALA A 2 2.34 1.23 -2.02
C ALA A 2 0.84 1.20 -1.73
N ASP A 3 0.39 0.12 -1.07
CA ASP A 3 -0.96 0.02 -0.54
C ASP A 3 -1.21 1.06 0.56
N GLY A 4 -2.48 1.42 0.81
CA GLY A 4 -2.85 2.27 1.94
C GLY A 4 -2.39 1.67 3.27
N GLY A 5 -2.01 2.51 4.25
CA GLY A 5 -1.59 2.06 5.57
C GLY A 5 -0.25 1.30 5.65
N THR A 6 0.56 1.29 4.58
CA THR A 6 1.86 0.59 4.55
C THR A 6 2.98 1.36 5.27
N GLY A 7 2.75 2.62 5.67
CA GLY A 7 3.77 3.44 6.35
C GLY A 7 4.57 4.36 5.43
N LYS A 8 4.06 4.68 4.23
CA LYS A 8 4.70 5.61 3.28
C LYS A 8 5.09 6.94 3.93
N GLY A 9 4.13 7.62 4.56
CA GLY A 9 4.37 8.92 5.20
C GLY A 9 5.34 8.84 6.38
N ILE A 10 5.42 7.69 7.07
CA ILE A 10 6.36 7.50 8.19
C ILE A 10 7.79 7.34 7.66
N TRP A 11 8.01 6.55 6.60
CA TRP A 11 9.32 6.45 5.95
C TRP A 11 9.70 7.78 5.27
N GLN A 12 8.76 8.46 4.66
CA GLN A 12 8.96 9.77 4.04
C GLN A 12 9.48 10.81 5.04
N ALA A 13 9.03 10.76 6.30
CA ALA A 13 9.55 11.63 7.35
C ALA A 13 11.06 11.41 7.59
N GLN A 14 11.58 10.17 7.46
CA GLN A 14 13.02 9.88 7.52
C GLN A 14 13.78 10.54 6.37
N LEU A 15 13.23 10.49 5.16
CA LEU A 15 13.83 11.17 4.00
C LEU A 15 13.84 12.69 4.19
N ILE A 16 12.76 13.27 4.71
CA ILE A 16 12.70 14.71 5.01
C ILE A 16 13.73 15.09 6.08
N ALA A 17 13.87 14.30 7.15
CA ALA A 17 14.89 14.52 8.17
C ALA A 17 16.32 14.44 7.59
N TYR A 18 16.57 13.49 6.69
CA TYR A 18 17.84 13.38 5.99
C TYR A 18 18.15 14.63 5.15
N VAL A 19 17.19 15.11 4.36
CA VAL A 19 17.38 16.29 3.48
C VAL A 19 17.49 17.59 4.29
N THR A 20 16.69 17.76 5.35
CA THR A 20 16.62 19.01 6.10
C THR A 20 17.70 19.15 7.15
N ALA A 21 17.96 18.10 7.93
CA ALA A 21 18.86 18.11 9.07
C ALA A 21 20.18 17.33 8.86
N GLY A 22 20.33 16.64 7.72
CA GLY A 22 21.51 15.77 7.49
C GLY A 22 21.49 14.51 8.37
N LYS A 23 20.33 14.12 8.87
CA LYS A 23 20.17 13.01 9.83
C LYS A 23 20.49 11.67 9.16
N THR A 24 21.66 11.14 9.44
CA THR A 24 22.04 9.78 9.02
C THR A 24 21.23 8.73 9.77
N SER A 25 20.95 7.61 9.12
CA SER A 25 20.24 6.47 9.69
C SER A 25 20.62 5.22 8.90
N GLY A 26 20.12 4.04 9.30
CA GLY A 26 20.29 2.84 8.50
C GLY A 26 19.70 2.96 7.08
N PHE A 27 18.70 3.84 6.88
CA PHE A 27 18.17 4.16 5.54
C PHE A 27 19.13 5.00 4.71
N PHE A 28 19.86 5.90 5.36
CA PHE A 28 20.78 6.86 4.77
C PHE A 28 22.08 6.86 5.58
N PRO A 29 22.98 5.86 5.35
CA PRO A 29 24.16 5.68 6.22
C PRO A 29 25.24 6.75 6.01
N LEU A 30 25.22 7.43 4.87
CA LEU A 30 26.15 8.51 4.56
C LEU A 30 25.45 9.86 4.68
N PRO A 31 26.14 10.91 5.17
CA PRO A 31 25.58 12.24 5.19
C PRO A 31 25.27 12.75 3.78
N PRO A 32 24.24 13.61 3.60
CA PRO A 32 23.97 14.21 2.31
C PRO A 32 25.10 15.18 1.94
N GLN A 33 25.33 15.39 0.64
CA GLN A 33 26.30 16.41 0.18
C GLN A 33 25.95 17.81 0.66
N GLN A 34 24.66 18.11 0.78
CA GLN A 34 24.13 19.35 1.33
C GLN A 34 22.78 19.11 1.97
N THR A 35 22.44 19.94 2.96
CA THR A 35 21.09 20.01 3.52
C THR A 35 20.33 21.19 2.94
N GLY A 36 19.00 21.11 2.92
CA GLY A 36 18.19 22.20 2.39
C GLY A 36 16.72 22.06 2.70
N LYS A 37 15.93 22.89 2.03
CA LYS A 37 14.48 22.94 2.25
C LYS A 37 13.77 21.79 1.53
N VAL A 38 12.69 21.34 2.12
CA VAL A 38 11.72 20.42 1.52
C VAL A 38 10.40 21.17 1.35
N LEU A 39 9.84 21.13 0.14
CA LEU A 39 8.48 21.56 -0.13
C LEU A 39 7.59 20.32 -0.23
N LEU A 40 6.61 20.21 0.66
CA LEU A 40 5.67 19.10 0.71
C LEU A 40 4.27 19.57 0.32
N LEU A 41 3.73 19.00 -0.75
CA LEU A 41 2.32 19.12 -1.09
C LEU A 41 1.58 17.99 -0.36
N ALA A 42 0.80 18.32 0.66
CA ALA A 42 0.05 17.38 1.49
C ALA A 42 -1.43 17.42 1.12
N GLY A 43 -1.94 16.31 0.60
CA GLY A 43 -3.34 16.19 0.16
C GLY A 43 -4.25 15.41 1.11
N GLU A 44 -3.70 14.69 2.09
CA GLU A 44 -4.49 13.81 2.97
C GLU A 44 -4.18 14.02 4.45
N ASP A 45 -2.89 14.14 4.82
CA ASP A 45 -2.47 14.22 6.23
C ASP A 45 -2.63 15.65 6.79
N ASP A 46 -3.20 15.76 8.00
CA ASP A 46 -3.27 17.03 8.75
C ASP A 46 -1.84 17.48 9.14
N PRO A 47 -1.41 18.69 8.71
CA PRO A 47 -0.05 19.16 8.95
C PRO A 47 0.28 19.34 10.44
N GLY A 48 -0.66 19.82 11.22
CA GLY A 48 -0.46 20.13 12.63
C GLY A 48 -0.48 18.90 13.53
N LYS A 49 -1.43 18.01 13.32
CA LYS A 49 -1.67 16.86 14.21
C LYS A 49 -0.85 15.62 13.85
N VAL A 50 -0.72 15.34 12.55
CA VAL A 50 -0.14 14.08 12.10
C VAL A 50 1.28 14.30 11.58
N LEU A 51 1.43 15.22 10.64
CA LEU A 51 2.67 15.40 9.91
C LEU A 51 3.77 15.96 10.79
N LYS A 52 3.47 17.01 11.59
CA LYS A 52 4.42 17.62 12.51
C LYS A 52 5.03 16.62 13.47
N ALA A 53 4.20 15.79 14.12
CA ALA A 53 4.67 14.80 15.09
C ALA A 53 5.57 13.73 14.42
N ARG A 54 5.23 13.24 13.22
CA ARG A 54 6.08 12.31 12.45
C ARG A 54 7.42 12.92 12.06
N LEU A 55 7.43 14.16 11.63
CA LEU A 55 8.66 14.88 11.24
C LEU A 55 9.58 15.10 12.44
N LEU A 56 9.04 15.50 13.55
CA LEU A 56 9.80 15.65 14.82
C LEU A 56 10.36 14.29 15.28
N ALA A 57 9.55 13.22 15.22
CA ALA A 57 9.99 11.87 15.57
C ALA A 57 11.13 11.36 14.68
N ALA A 58 11.16 11.77 13.41
CA ALA A 58 12.26 11.49 12.49
C ALA A 58 13.49 12.38 12.70
N GLY A 59 13.34 13.52 13.40
CA GLY A 59 14.41 14.48 13.63
C GLY A 59 14.62 15.47 12.48
N ALA A 60 13.56 15.85 11.78
CA ALA A 60 13.60 16.85 10.72
C ALA A 60 13.85 18.26 11.28
N ASP A 61 14.57 19.10 10.54
CA ASP A 61 14.64 20.54 10.80
C ASP A 61 13.37 21.21 10.30
N MET A 62 12.47 21.52 11.25
CA MET A 62 11.14 22.08 10.94
C MET A 62 11.22 23.46 10.28
N ASN A 63 12.30 24.23 10.45
CA ASN A 63 12.50 25.52 9.79
C ASN A 63 12.77 25.36 8.28
N ARG A 64 13.09 24.16 7.83
CA ARG A 64 13.36 23.83 6.44
C ARG A 64 12.26 22.98 5.78
N VAL A 65 11.17 22.70 6.51
CA VAL A 65 10.01 22.01 5.96
C VAL A 65 8.93 23.03 5.67
N LEU A 66 8.56 23.13 4.40
CA LEU A 66 7.46 23.96 3.92
C LEU A 66 6.33 23.04 3.47
N VAL A 67 5.15 23.22 4.05
CA VAL A 67 3.97 22.42 3.72
C VAL A 67 2.96 23.31 3.02
N LEU A 68 2.44 22.81 1.91
CA LEU A 68 1.32 23.42 1.18
C LEU A 68 0.21 22.38 1.12
N THR A 69 -0.90 22.65 1.81
CA THR A 69 -2.06 21.77 1.77
C THR A 69 -3.03 22.16 0.66
N ALA A 70 -3.76 21.17 0.18
CA ALA A 70 -4.86 21.43 -0.75
C ALA A 70 -5.92 22.36 -0.12
N ASP A 71 -6.25 22.16 1.15
CA ASP A 71 -7.26 22.91 1.90
C ASP A 71 -6.82 24.38 2.13
N ASP A 72 -5.57 24.62 2.52
CA ASP A 72 -5.06 25.98 2.71
C ASP A 72 -5.07 26.79 1.41
N TYR A 73 -4.77 26.14 0.30
CA TYR A 73 -4.80 26.79 -1.00
C TYR A 73 -6.24 27.07 -1.43
N PHE A 74 -7.14 26.10 -1.27
CA PHE A 74 -8.55 26.27 -1.57
C PHE A 74 -9.18 27.37 -0.71
N GLY A 75 -8.91 27.40 0.58
CA GLY A 75 -9.41 28.43 1.50
C GLY A 75 -9.00 29.86 1.11
N LYS A 76 -7.84 30.02 0.45
CA LYS A 76 -7.33 31.33 0.01
C LYS A 76 -7.83 31.73 -1.38
N THR A 77 -8.02 30.77 -2.28
CA THR A 77 -8.26 31.02 -3.70
C THR A 77 -9.66 30.62 -4.16
N GLY A 78 -10.35 29.76 -3.42
CA GLY A 78 -11.61 29.14 -3.84
C GLY A 78 -11.44 28.09 -4.97
N GLN A 79 -10.19 27.73 -5.31
CA GLN A 79 -9.88 26.78 -6.36
C GLN A 79 -8.94 25.69 -5.81
N PRO A 80 -9.10 24.42 -6.21
CA PRO A 80 -8.18 23.37 -5.84
C PRO A 80 -6.81 23.62 -6.48
N LEU A 81 -5.72 23.38 -5.69
CA LEU A 81 -4.38 23.43 -6.24
C LEU A 81 -4.14 22.20 -7.13
N THR A 82 -3.71 22.41 -8.35
CA THR A 82 -3.33 21.36 -9.28
C THR A 82 -1.87 21.47 -9.72
N LEU A 83 -1.34 20.40 -10.29
CA LEU A 83 0.03 20.40 -10.84
C LEU A 83 0.24 21.38 -12.00
N LYS A 84 -0.85 21.79 -12.67
CA LYS A 84 -0.81 22.75 -13.78
C LYS A 84 -0.83 24.22 -13.34
N ASP A 85 -1.12 24.48 -12.06
CA ASP A 85 -1.21 25.84 -11.56
C ASP A 85 0.17 26.53 -11.51
N GLN A 86 0.23 27.73 -12.05
CA GLN A 86 1.43 28.57 -11.99
C GLN A 86 1.87 28.81 -10.54
N ALA A 87 0.92 28.89 -9.60
CA ALA A 87 1.17 29.05 -8.19
C ALA A 87 2.14 28.00 -7.63
N LEU A 88 2.08 26.74 -8.09
CA LEU A 88 3.00 25.70 -7.67
C LEU A 88 4.46 26.03 -8.08
N ALA A 89 4.65 26.50 -9.30
CA ALA A 89 5.98 26.90 -9.78
C ALA A 89 6.49 28.13 -9.02
N ASP A 90 5.63 29.08 -8.69
CA ASP A 90 5.97 30.29 -7.92
C ASP A 90 6.31 29.93 -6.46
N PHE A 91 5.58 29.03 -5.83
CA PHE A 91 5.90 28.50 -4.50
C PHE A 91 7.25 27.79 -4.51
N ALA A 92 7.50 26.94 -5.49
CA ALA A 92 8.77 26.24 -5.63
C ALA A 92 9.95 27.22 -5.83
N ALA A 93 9.75 28.25 -6.67
CA ALA A 93 10.77 29.28 -6.92
C ALA A 93 11.09 30.07 -5.65
N LYS A 94 10.09 30.45 -4.89
CA LYS A 94 10.24 31.19 -3.61
C LYS A 94 10.87 30.31 -2.51
N ALA A 95 10.50 29.04 -2.47
CA ALA A 95 11.01 28.10 -1.49
C ALA A 95 12.46 27.70 -1.72
N GLY A 96 12.87 27.53 -3.00
CA GLY A 96 14.17 26.97 -3.38
C GLY A 96 14.43 25.60 -2.77
N PRO A 97 13.53 24.61 -2.93
CA PRO A 97 13.67 23.34 -2.23
C PRO A 97 14.77 22.48 -2.89
N LEU A 98 15.42 21.62 -2.10
CA LEU A 98 16.21 20.50 -2.62
C LEU A 98 15.33 19.29 -2.96
N LEU A 99 14.17 19.18 -2.31
CA LEU A 99 13.20 18.10 -2.52
C LEU A 99 11.79 18.67 -2.54
N LEU A 100 11.07 18.39 -3.62
CA LEU A 100 9.64 18.60 -3.74
C LEU A 100 8.93 17.25 -3.59
N ILE A 101 7.98 17.15 -2.68
CA ILE A 101 7.18 15.93 -2.46
C ILE A 101 5.73 16.23 -2.81
N VAL A 102 5.10 15.32 -3.55
CA VAL A 102 3.66 15.36 -3.86
C VAL A 102 3.01 14.12 -3.24
N ASP A 103 2.21 14.28 -2.19
CA ASP A 103 1.62 13.17 -1.42
C ASP A 103 0.13 13.40 -1.07
N PRO A 104 -0.77 12.63 -1.68
CA PRO A 104 -0.55 11.78 -2.85
C PRO A 104 -0.72 12.56 -4.17
N LEU A 105 -0.22 12.00 -5.26
CA LEU A 105 -0.35 12.59 -6.60
C LEU A 105 -1.79 12.90 -6.97
N GLN A 106 -2.70 11.98 -6.63
CA GLN A 106 -4.11 12.04 -7.00
C GLN A 106 -4.80 13.33 -6.52
N SER A 107 -4.41 13.83 -5.36
CA SER A 107 -4.99 15.04 -4.76
C SER A 107 -4.65 16.34 -5.52
N PHE A 108 -3.65 16.28 -6.41
CA PHE A 108 -3.16 17.45 -7.14
C PHE A 108 -3.29 17.32 -8.66
N LEU A 109 -3.97 16.25 -9.13
CA LEU A 109 -4.29 16.13 -10.55
C LEU A 109 -5.46 17.04 -10.92
N PRO A 110 -5.41 17.72 -12.07
CA PRO A 110 -6.59 18.41 -12.61
C PRO A 110 -7.75 17.44 -12.83
N ALA A 111 -8.98 17.93 -12.63
CA ALA A 111 -10.19 17.09 -12.71
C ALA A 111 -10.44 16.49 -14.11
N ASP A 112 -9.88 17.09 -15.15
CA ASP A 112 -9.93 16.62 -16.53
C ASP A 112 -8.89 15.56 -16.89
N VAL A 113 -8.03 15.17 -15.95
CA VAL A 113 -6.95 14.21 -16.18
C VAL A 113 -7.37 12.81 -15.76
N GLU A 114 -7.50 11.93 -16.74
CA GLU A 114 -7.70 10.51 -16.51
C GLU A 114 -6.36 9.80 -16.26
N MET A 115 -6.21 9.16 -15.11
CA MET A 115 -4.96 8.46 -14.74
C MET A 115 -4.63 7.31 -15.69
N ALA A 116 -5.61 6.69 -16.32
CA ALA A 116 -5.43 5.64 -17.32
C ALA A 116 -4.93 6.19 -18.68
N SER A 117 -5.12 7.49 -18.94
CA SER A 117 -4.70 8.13 -20.19
C SER A 117 -3.22 8.51 -20.13
N ARG A 118 -2.39 7.82 -20.93
CA ARG A 118 -0.94 8.05 -21.00
C ARG A 118 -0.58 9.50 -21.34
N ASN A 119 -1.24 10.06 -22.35
CA ASN A 119 -0.95 11.41 -22.82
C ASN A 119 -1.34 12.48 -21.80
N GLN A 120 -2.50 12.31 -21.14
CA GLN A 120 -2.97 13.25 -20.13
C GLN A 120 -2.06 13.20 -18.90
N MET A 121 -1.68 12.01 -18.42
CA MET A 121 -0.75 11.86 -17.30
C MET A 121 0.62 12.46 -17.60
N ARG A 122 1.15 12.20 -18.80
CA ARG A 122 2.42 12.81 -19.22
C ARG A 122 2.34 14.33 -19.22
N SER A 123 1.27 14.90 -19.77
CA SER A 123 1.04 16.35 -19.77
C SER A 123 0.91 16.91 -18.35
N ALA A 124 0.19 16.22 -17.46
CA ALA A 124 0.01 16.65 -16.08
C ALA A 124 1.32 16.66 -15.26
N LEU A 125 2.27 15.78 -15.59
CA LEU A 125 3.56 15.68 -14.88
C LEU A 125 4.65 16.60 -15.44
N LEU A 126 4.47 17.19 -16.63
CA LEU A 126 5.46 18.10 -17.22
C LEU A 126 5.83 19.29 -16.33
N PRO A 127 4.87 19.95 -15.61
CA PRO A 127 5.20 21.05 -14.71
C PRO A 127 6.16 20.64 -13.59
N LEU A 128 6.00 19.44 -13.01
CA LEU A 128 6.92 18.94 -11.98
C LEU A 128 8.35 18.76 -12.53
N ARG A 129 8.46 18.26 -13.76
CA ARG A 129 9.75 18.16 -14.45
C ARG A 129 10.39 19.52 -14.71
N ALA A 130 9.59 20.50 -15.10
CA ALA A 130 10.05 21.87 -15.31
C ALA A 130 10.54 22.51 -14.00
N ILE A 131 9.80 22.33 -12.91
CA ILE A 131 10.19 22.78 -11.56
C ILE A 131 11.52 22.10 -11.16
N ALA A 132 11.61 20.78 -11.31
CA ALA A 132 12.84 20.03 -10.98
C ALA A 132 14.07 20.59 -11.70
N ALA A 133 13.95 20.83 -13.01
CA ALA A 133 15.04 21.38 -13.83
C ALA A 133 15.39 22.83 -13.44
N LYS A 134 14.37 23.68 -13.22
CA LYS A 134 14.57 25.11 -12.91
C LYS A 134 15.15 25.33 -11.51
N GLN A 135 14.71 24.53 -10.53
CA GLN A 135 15.15 24.67 -9.14
C GLN A 135 16.36 23.80 -8.80
N GLY A 136 16.77 22.87 -9.69
CA GLY A 136 17.81 21.89 -9.38
C GLY A 136 17.40 20.93 -8.24
N CYS A 137 16.12 20.64 -8.09
CA CYS A 137 15.59 19.83 -6.99
C CYS A 137 15.17 18.42 -7.43
N ALA A 138 15.19 17.48 -6.51
CA ALA A 138 14.55 16.19 -6.69
C ALA A 138 13.02 16.32 -6.53
N VAL A 139 12.26 15.52 -7.27
CA VAL A 139 10.80 15.41 -7.11
C VAL A 139 10.44 13.99 -6.72
N LEU A 140 9.79 13.84 -5.58
CA LEU A 140 9.21 12.57 -5.11
C LEU A 140 7.69 12.61 -5.30
N ILE A 141 7.19 11.67 -6.08
CA ILE A 141 5.75 11.48 -6.28
C ILE A 141 5.32 10.26 -5.47
N VAL A 142 4.40 10.47 -4.53
CA VAL A 142 3.79 9.41 -3.74
C VAL A 142 2.44 9.06 -4.33
N MET A 143 2.17 7.77 -4.45
CA MET A 143 0.90 7.28 -4.99
C MET A 143 0.50 5.95 -4.39
N HIS A 144 -0.79 5.67 -4.39
CA HIS A 144 -1.33 4.37 -4.03
C HIS A 144 -1.13 3.37 -5.17
N SER A 145 -0.84 2.12 -4.82
CA SER A 145 -0.88 1.02 -5.77
C SER A 145 -2.33 0.62 -6.07
N ASN A 146 -2.56 0.02 -7.24
CA ASN A 146 -3.87 -0.56 -7.51
C ASN A 146 -4.13 -1.78 -6.59
N LYS A 147 -5.42 -2.09 -6.37
CA LYS A 147 -5.83 -3.20 -5.49
C LYS A 147 -5.82 -4.57 -6.18
N LYS A 148 -5.24 -4.70 -7.38
CA LYS A 148 -5.17 -5.98 -8.11
C LYS A 148 -4.27 -6.94 -7.35
N GLN A 149 -4.81 -8.11 -7.00
CA GLN A 149 -4.05 -9.13 -6.29
C GLN A 149 -3.08 -9.86 -7.23
N GLY A 150 -1.91 -10.23 -6.71
CA GLY A 150 -0.93 -11.04 -7.44
C GLY A 150 -0.17 -10.31 -8.55
N VAL A 151 -0.28 -8.99 -8.64
CA VAL A 151 0.52 -8.18 -9.56
C VAL A 151 1.68 -7.51 -8.82
N SER A 152 2.83 -7.40 -9.47
CA SER A 152 4.07 -6.83 -8.91
C SER A 152 4.63 -5.72 -9.81
N GLY A 153 5.56 -4.93 -9.27
CA GLY A 153 6.31 -3.93 -9.98
C GLY A 153 5.43 -2.96 -10.78
N ARG A 154 5.73 -2.82 -12.07
CA ARG A 154 5.00 -1.90 -12.98
C ARG A 154 3.50 -2.16 -13.02
N ALA A 155 3.06 -3.42 -12.95
CA ALA A 155 1.65 -3.80 -13.03
C ALA A 155 0.84 -3.32 -11.80
N ARG A 156 1.49 -3.05 -10.65
CA ARG A 156 0.84 -2.40 -9.49
C ARG A 156 0.53 -0.93 -9.72
N LEU A 157 1.17 -0.29 -10.70
CA LEU A 157 0.93 1.09 -11.12
C LEU A 157 0.22 1.16 -12.47
N ALA A 158 -0.50 0.11 -12.88
CA ALA A 158 -1.02 -0.07 -14.24
C ALA A 158 -2.00 1.04 -14.68
N ASP A 159 -2.71 1.65 -13.74
CA ASP A 159 -3.59 2.79 -14.06
C ASP A 159 -2.78 4.08 -14.34
N SER A 160 -1.45 4.01 -14.23
CA SER A 160 -0.52 5.13 -14.36
C SER A 160 0.83 4.68 -14.92
N SER A 161 0.84 3.84 -15.97
CA SER A 161 2.08 3.29 -16.53
C SER A 161 3.08 4.38 -16.99
N ASP A 162 2.60 5.55 -17.38
CA ASP A 162 3.46 6.66 -17.76
C ASP A 162 4.23 7.28 -16.58
N ILE A 163 3.66 7.21 -15.35
CA ILE A 163 4.40 7.65 -14.15
C ILE A 163 5.64 6.77 -13.96
N TRP A 164 5.51 5.46 -14.14
CA TRP A 164 6.65 4.54 -14.12
C TRP A 164 7.67 4.88 -15.22
N ASP A 165 7.19 5.13 -16.41
CA ASP A 165 8.06 5.39 -17.58
C ASP A 165 8.82 6.72 -17.45
N MET A 166 8.16 7.77 -16.95
CA MET A 166 8.74 9.10 -16.72
C MET A 166 9.70 9.14 -15.53
N ALA A 167 9.43 8.36 -14.48
CA ALA A 167 10.25 8.34 -13.27
C ALA A 167 11.67 7.82 -13.57
N ARG A 168 12.69 8.45 -13.00
CA ARG A 168 14.08 8.01 -13.08
C ARG A 168 14.42 6.96 -12.03
N SER A 169 13.69 6.96 -10.92
CA SER A 169 13.77 5.98 -9.85
C SER A 169 12.38 5.60 -9.43
N VAL A 170 12.13 4.32 -9.19
CA VAL A 170 10.85 3.80 -8.73
C VAL A 170 11.06 2.92 -7.51
N LEU A 171 10.38 3.28 -6.44
CA LEU A 171 10.35 2.54 -5.19
C LEU A 171 8.96 1.92 -4.99
N MET A 172 8.91 0.63 -4.67
CA MET A 172 7.69 -0.08 -4.30
C MET A 172 7.76 -0.48 -2.84
N MET A 173 6.70 -0.16 -2.09
CA MET A 173 6.60 -0.51 -0.67
C MET A 173 5.48 -1.50 -0.44
N GLY A 174 5.71 -2.45 0.44
CA GLY A 174 4.72 -3.45 0.82
C GLY A 174 5.05 -4.08 2.16
N ARG A 175 4.17 -4.97 2.65
CA ARG A 175 4.42 -5.76 3.86
C ARG A 175 4.90 -7.16 3.47
N ALA A 176 6.01 -7.60 4.07
CA ALA A 176 6.43 -8.98 4.02
C ALA A 176 5.45 -9.83 4.85
N LYS A 177 5.12 -11.03 4.37
CA LYS A 177 4.12 -11.87 5.04
C LYS A 177 4.68 -12.65 6.22
N ASN A 178 5.98 -12.89 6.23
CA ASN A 178 6.60 -13.85 7.16
C ASN A 178 6.85 -13.28 8.56
N ASP A 179 7.27 -12.03 8.62
CA ASP A 179 7.75 -11.38 9.84
C ASP A 179 7.05 -10.03 10.11
N GLY A 180 6.05 -9.67 9.30
CA GLY A 180 5.32 -8.41 9.42
C GLY A 180 6.12 -7.16 9.04
N LYS A 181 7.39 -7.33 8.64
CA LYS A 181 8.24 -6.22 8.21
C LYS A 181 7.68 -5.54 6.97
N ILE A 182 8.07 -4.31 6.80
CA ILE A 182 7.79 -3.54 5.61
C ILE A 182 9.03 -3.60 4.73
N TYR A 183 8.84 -3.80 3.44
CA TYR A 183 9.91 -3.69 2.46
C TYR A 183 9.75 -2.43 1.62
N LEU A 184 10.88 -1.81 1.25
CA LEU A 184 10.98 -0.73 0.27
C LEU A 184 11.93 -1.20 -0.84
N SER A 185 11.36 -1.67 -1.93
CA SER A 185 12.09 -2.26 -3.05
C SER A 185 12.39 -1.21 -4.11
N HIS A 186 13.65 -1.15 -4.56
CA HIS A 186 14.09 -0.29 -5.65
C HIS A 186 13.93 -1.02 -6.99
N GLU A 187 12.86 -0.73 -7.71
CA GLU A 187 12.44 -1.46 -8.92
C GLU A 187 13.01 -0.88 -10.22
N LYS A 188 13.27 0.42 -10.25
CA LYS A 188 13.83 1.11 -11.42
C LYS A 188 14.84 2.14 -10.98
N ASN A 189 15.97 2.16 -11.67
CA ASN A 189 16.97 3.22 -11.56
C ASN A 189 17.54 3.51 -12.96
N SER A 190 17.34 4.73 -13.46
CA SER A 190 17.85 5.15 -14.77
C SER A 190 19.31 5.62 -14.74
N TYR A 191 19.90 5.76 -13.56
CA TYR A 191 21.26 6.27 -13.39
C TYR A 191 22.28 5.19 -13.00
N ALA A 192 21.81 4.10 -12.38
CA ALA A 192 22.63 2.99 -11.93
C ALA A 192 21.79 1.70 -11.81
N ARG A 193 22.38 0.62 -11.32
CA ARG A 193 21.63 -0.59 -10.96
C ARG A 193 20.66 -0.29 -9.82
N PRO A 194 19.46 -0.89 -9.81
CA PRO A 194 18.57 -0.83 -8.64
C PRO A 194 19.30 -1.33 -7.38
N GLN A 195 19.16 -0.59 -6.30
CA GLN A 195 19.76 -0.94 -5.02
C GLN A 195 19.03 -2.11 -4.35
N GLN A 196 19.63 -2.70 -3.33
CA GLN A 196 18.98 -3.68 -2.49
C GLN A 196 17.68 -3.14 -1.90
N THR A 197 16.78 -4.03 -1.59
CA THR A 197 15.53 -3.71 -0.90
C THR A 197 15.79 -3.45 0.57
N VAL A 198 15.28 -2.34 1.07
CA VAL A 198 15.32 -1.99 2.49
C VAL A 198 14.20 -2.72 3.22
N LEU A 199 14.52 -3.31 4.38
CA LEU A 199 13.57 -3.83 5.34
C LEU A 199 13.44 -2.84 6.51
N LEU A 200 12.22 -2.67 6.99
CA LEU A 200 11.92 -1.75 8.09
C LEU A 200 10.70 -2.24 8.89
N HIS A 201 10.59 -1.74 10.10
CA HIS A 201 9.38 -1.80 10.90
C HIS A 201 8.98 -0.42 11.39
N ILE A 202 7.82 -0.31 12.01
CA ILE A 202 7.28 0.94 12.53
C ILE A 202 7.16 0.79 14.04
N ASP A 203 7.82 1.71 14.76
CA ASP A 203 7.72 1.84 16.20
C ASP A 203 6.73 2.94 16.56
N ASP A 204 5.93 2.69 17.58
CA ASP A 204 5.17 3.73 18.25
C ASP A 204 6.11 4.54 19.14
N VAL A 205 6.07 5.87 18.99
CA VAL A 205 6.88 6.81 19.75
C VAL A 205 6.02 7.97 20.25
N GLU A 206 6.51 8.66 21.27
CA GLU A 206 5.87 9.88 21.77
C GLU A 206 6.83 11.05 21.62
N VAL A 207 6.35 12.15 21.05
CA VAL A 207 7.12 13.38 20.85
C VAL A 207 6.27 14.58 21.25
N GLU A 208 6.78 15.42 22.15
CA GLU A 208 6.05 16.59 22.67
C GLU A 208 4.64 16.23 23.23
N GLY A 209 4.51 15.05 23.86
CA GLY A 209 3.24 14.56 24.41
C GLY A 209 2.26 14.01 23.35
N VAL A 210 2.67 13.93 22.08
CA VAL A 210 1.86 13.40 20.99
C VAL A 210 2.34 12.00 20.62
N LYS A 211 1.45 11.01 20.66
CA LYS A 211 1.72 9.66 20.18
C LYS A 211 1.78 9.67 18.65
N THR A 212 2.86 9.13 18.13
CA THR A 212 3.12 9.05 16.69
C THR A 212 3.91 7.79 16.36
N ALA A 213 4.42 7.68 15.14
CA ALA A 213 5.16 6.52 14.69
C ALA A 213 6.44 6.92 13.96
N ARG A 214 7.47 6.08 14.06
CA ARG A 214 8.76 6.25 13.41
C ARG A 214 9.16 4.98 12.66
N ALA A 215 9.70 5.12 11.46
CA ALA A 215 10.29 4.01 10.73
C ALA A 215 11.68 3.68 11.28
N VAL A 216 11.92 2.41 11.52
CA VAL A 216 13.19 1.85 11.99
C VAL A 216 13.76 0.90 10.95
N PHE A 217 15.04 1.05 10.64
CA PHE A 217 15.74 0.24 9.66
C PHE A 217 16.08 -1.15 10.22
N ASP A 218 15.77 -2.22 9.47
CA ASP A 218 16.00 -3.61 9.85
C ASP A 218 17.08 -4.32 9.00
N GLY A 219 17.57 -3.67 7.97
CA GLY A 219 18.58 -4.26 7.09
C GLY A 219 18.21 -4.23 5.61
N TYR A 220 18.95 -5.00 4.83
CA TYR A 220 18.78 -5.12 3.39
C TYR A 220 18.49 -6.56 2.98
N THR A 221 17.86 -6.71 1.80
CA THR A 221 17.66 -7.99 1.13
C THR A 221 17.75 -7.82 -0.38
N ASP A 222 18.13 -8.88 -1.08
CA ASP A 222 18.14 -8.87 -2.56
C ASP A 222 16.76 -9.13 -3.17
N LYS A 223 15.79 -9.57 -2.36
CA LYS A 223 14.40 -9.76 -2.81
C LYS A 223 13.80 -8.47 -3.36
N LYS A 224 13.01 -8.58 -4.43
CA LYS A 224 12.28 -7.49 -5.06
C LYS A 224 10.78 -7.58 -4.78
N ASP A 225 10.02 -6.55 -5.18
CA ASP A 225 8.55 -6.51 -5.00
C ASP A 225 7.88 -7.80 -5.52
N ALA A 226 8.35 -8.33 -6.65
CA ALA A 226 7.84 -9.57 -7.23
C ALA A 226 8.00 -10.78 -6.30
N ASP A 227 9.14 -10.91 -5.64
CA ASP A 227 9.44 -12.03 -4.74
C ASP A 227 8.51 -11.99 -3.51
N PHE A 228 8.31 -10.83 -2.91
CA PHE A 228 7.40 -10.66 -1.78
C PHE A 228 5.93 -10.90 -2.15
N ILE A 229 5.53 -10.52 -3.35
CA ILE A 229 4.17 -10.78 -3.86
C ILE A 229 3.97 -12.28 -4.09
N GLU A 230 4.95 -12.98 -4.71
CA GLU A 230 4.88 -14.42 -4.96
C GLU A 230 4.87 -15.21 -3.65
N GLU A 231 5.73 -14.88 -2.68
CA GLU A 231 5.71 -15.50 -1.34
C GLU A 231 4.32 -15.33 -0.68
N ARG A 232 3.71 -14.17 -0.83
CA ARG A 232 2.35 -13.92 -0.33
C ARG A 232 1.33 -14.81 -1.01
N ARG A 233 1.46 -14.99 -2.33
CA ARG A 233 0.58 -15.81 -3.15
C ARG A 233 0.70 -17.30 -2.81
N VAL A 234 1.91 -17.82 -2.76
CA VAL A 234 2.20 -19.23 -2.41
C VAL A 234 1.64 -19.56 -1.04
N ARG A 235 1.97 -18.80 0.00
CA ARG A 235 1.44 -19.02 1.34
C ARG A 235 -0.09 -18.88 1.43
N THR A 236 -0.68 -18.01 0.62
CA THR A 236 -2.15 -17.90 0.60
C THR A 236 -2.76 -19.16 -0.02
N ALA A 237 -2.13 -19.73 -1.03
CA ALA A 237 -2.58 -20.99 -1.63
C ALA A 237 -2.40 -22.18 -0.67
N GLU A 238 -1.23 -22.32 -0.05
CA GLU A 238 -0.95 -23.34 0.98
C GLU A 238 -1.95 -23.25 2.14
N THR A 239 -2.14 -22.07 2.70
CA THR A 239 -3.08 -21.89 3.81
C THR A 239 -4.54 -22.18 3.41
N ARG A 240 -4.92 -21.94 2.14
CA ARG A 240 -6.24 -22.35 1.64
C ARG A 240 -6.35 -23.87 1.53
N GLN A 241 -5.29 -24.53 1.07
CA GLN A 241 -5.23 -25.96 0.96
C GLN A 241 -5.29 -26.63 2.35
N ASP A 242 -4.52 -26.13 3.32
CA ASP A 242 -4.51 -26.61 4.71
C ASP A 242 -5.91 -26.46 5.33
N THR A 243 -6.54 -25.31 5.19
CA THR A 243 -7.91 -25.09 5.71
C THR A 243 -8.92 -26.02 5.04
N ARG A 244 -8.80 -26.25 3.73
CA ARG A 244 -9.68 -27.17 3.01
C ARG A 244 -9.50 -28.61 3.51
N SER A 245 -8.26 -29.04 3.68
CA SER A 245 -7.92 -30.37 4.19
C SER A 245 -8.45 -30.56 5.60
N ALA A 246 -8.24 -29.58 6.51
CA ALA A 246 -8.78 -29.61 7.87
C ALA A 246 -10.32 -29.72 7.89
N ILE A 247 -11.03 -28.96 7.06
CA ILE A 247 -12.50 -29.06 6.94
C ILE A 247 -12.92 -30.45 6.49
N LEU A 248 -12.25 -31.00 5.47
CA LEU A 248 -12.58 -32.34 4.96
C LEU A 248 -12.29 -33.42 6.01
N ASN A 249 -11.18 -33.32 6.77
CA ASN A 249 -10.85 -34.23 7.86
C ASN A 249 -11.93 -34.22 8.94
N VAL A 250 -12.24 -33.03 9.49
CA VAL A 250 -13.27 -32.86 10.53
C VAL A 250 -14.63 -33.39 10.05
N LEU A 251 -15.00 -33.18 8.81
CA LEU A 251 -16.27 -33.67 8.27
C LEU A 251 -16.24 -35.19 8.07
N SER A 252 -15.11 -35.78 7.66
CA SER A 252 -14.96 -37.20 7.49
C SER A 252 -15.06 -37.99 8.81
N GLU A 253 -14.63 -37.38 9.91
CA GLU A 253 -14.74 -37.95 11.26
C GLU A 253 -16.15 -37.84 11.86
N SER A 254 -17.01 -37.01 11.29
CA SER A 254 -18.39 -36.88 11.74
C SER A 254 -19.23 -38.07 11.24
N ARG A 255 -20.00 -38.70 12.13
CA ARG A 255 -20.84 -39.87 11.81
C ARG A 255 -21.84 -39.64 10.66
N LEU A 256 -22.19 -38.39 10.39
CA LEU A 256 -23.17 -38.00 9.38
C LEU A 256 -22.53 -37.35 8.12
N GLY A 257 -21.20 -37.19 8.10
CA GLY A 257 -20.52 -36.43 7.05
C GLY A 257 -20.93 -34.93 6.99
N SER A 258 -21.64 -34.46 8.05
CA SER A 258 -22.10 -33.08 8.17
C SER A 258 -21.98 -32.63 9.63
N MET A 259 -21.78 -31.34 9.84
CA MET A 259 -21.63 -30.73 11.16
C MET A 259 -22.25 -29.33 11.17
N ALA A 260 -22.84 -28.93 12.29
CA ALA A 260 -23.33 -27.55 12.44
C ALA A 260 -22.19 -26.54 12.33
N ASN A 261 -22.43 -25.41 11.67
CA ASN A 261 -21.39 -24.42 11.35
C ASN A 261 -20.56 -23.96 12.57
N PRO A 262 -21.12 -23.68 13.76
CA PRO A 262 -20.31 -23.32 14.93
C PRO A 262 -19.37 -24.44 15.40
N GLN A 263 -19.83 -25.69 15.35
CA GLN A 263 -19.06 -26.86 15.76
C GLN A 263 -17.92 -27.14 14.75
N LEU A 264 -18.21 -27.09 13.46
CA LEU A 264 -17.22 -27.23 12.40
C LEU A 264 -16.15 -26.16 12.51
N LYS A 265 -16.55 -24.93 12.73
CA LYS A 265 -15.64 -23.81 12.92
C LYS A 265 -14.71 -24.04 14.12
N SER A 266 -15.25 -24.45 15.27
CA SER A 266 -14.47 -24.72 16.46
C SER A 266 -13.45 -25.86 16.25
N ALA A 267 -13.86 -26.96 15.62
CA ALA A 267 -13.01 -28.08 15.32
C ALA A 267 -11.88 -27.73 14.34
N VAL A 268 -12.20 -27.01 13.26
CA VAL A 268 -11.20 -26.54 12.28
C VAL A 268 -10.20 -25.57 12.92
N LEU A 269 -10.65 -24.70 13.83
CA LEU A 269 -9.75 -23.79 14.56
C LEU A 269 -8.76 -24.55 15.44
N GLN A 270 -9.19 -25.63 16.07
CA GLN A 270 -8.29 -26.49 16.86
C GLN A 270 -7.25 -27.20 15.99
N GLU A 271 -7.67 -27.71 14.82
CA GLU A 271 -6.77 -28.43 13.92
C GLU A 271 -5.69 -27.54 13.29
N ILE A 272 -6.06 -26.34 12.80
CA ILE A 272 -5.12 -25.46 12.07
C ILE A 272 -4.48 -24.37 12.93
N LYS A 273 -4.79 -24.30 14.22
CA LYS A 273 -4.24 -23.32 15.18
C LYS A 273 -4.19 -21.87 14.63
N CYS A 274 -5.26 -21.44 13.97
CA CYS A 274 -5.30 -20.09 13.40
C CYS A 274 -6.34 -19.18 14.11
N SER A 275 -6.28 -17.88 13.85
CA SER A 275 -7.19 -16.92 14.47
C SER A 275 -8.63 -17.09 13.96
N GLU A 276 -9.60 -16.82 14.84
CA GLU A 276 -11.03 -16.94 14.55
C GLU A 276 -11.48 -16.08 13.36
N ALA A 277 -11.00 -14.84 13.26
CA ALA A 277 -11.33 -13.93 12.14
C ALA A 277 -10.89 -14.50 10.78
N LEU A 278 -9.71 -15.11 10.74
CA LEU A 278 -9.17 -15.70 9.53
C LEU A 278 -9.94 -16.94 9.10
N THR A 279 -10.41 -17.73 10.06
CA THR A 279 -11.23 -18.94 9.82
C THR A 279 -12.60 -18.56 9.28
N ASN A 280 -13.25 -17.53 9.83
CA ASN A 280 -14.53 -17.04 9.33
C ASN A 280 -14.49 -16.66 7.86
N ALA A 281 -13.51 -15.84 7.47
CA ALA A 281 -13.35 -15.41 6.08
C ALA A 281 -13.10 -16.59 5.13
N ARG A 282 -12.38 -17.62 5.59
CA ARG A 282 -12.07 -18.83 4.82
C ARG A 282 -13.24 -19.78 4.72
N MET A 283 -13.98 -19.96 5.80
CA MET A 283 -15.18 -20.79 5.79
C MET A 283 -16.28 -20.24 4.88
N LEU A 284 -16.50 -18.92 4.88
CA LEU A 284 -17.44 -18.28 3.95
C LEU A 284 -17.05 -18.53 2.47
N SER A 285 -15.75 -18.47 2.15
CA SER A 285 -15.26 -18.77 0.80
C SER A 285 -15.44 -20.26 0.40
N LEU A 286 -15.31 -21.18 1.34
CA LEU A 286 -15.43 -22.62 1.09
C LEU A 286 -16.88 -23.10 1.16
N TYR A 287 -17.74 -22.42 1.92
CA TYR A 287 -19.17 -22.72 1.99
C TYR A 287 -19.85 -22.56 0.62
N GLY A 288 -19.45 -21.53 -0.14
CA GLY A 288 -19.90 -21.37 -1.53
C GLY A 288 -19.48 -22.52 -2.43
N MET A 289 -18.26 -23.06 -2.25
CA MET A 289 -17.76 -24.21 -3.04
C MET A 289 -18.36 -25.55 -2.58
N ALA A 290 -18.53 -25.77 -1.28
CA ALA A 290 -19.14 -26.98 -0.74
C ALA A 290 -20.63 -27.10 -1.11
N THR A 291 -21.36 -25.98 -1.10
CA THR A 291 -22.75 -25.92 -1.56
C THR A 291 -22.88 -26.25 -3.04
N LEU A 292 -21.95 -25.79 -3.89
CA LEU A 292 -21.91 -26.12 -5.31
C LEU A 292 -21.57 -27.60 -5.57
N GLN A 293 -20.69 -28.20 -4.77
CA GLN A 293 -20.35 -29.64 -4.87
C GLN A 293 -21.48 -30.52 -4.35
N ASN A 294 -22.17 -30.14 -3.27
CA ASN A 294 -23.35 -30.88 -2.80
C ASN A 294 -24.55 -30.79 -3.77
N ILE A 295 -24.72 -29.65 -4.43
CA ILE A 295 -25.71 -29.54 -5.52
C ILE A 295 -25.35 -30.45 -6.70
N SER A 296 -24.07 -30.62 -7.04
CA SER A 296 -23.62 -31.53 -8.09
C SER A 296 -23.75 -33.00 -7.69
N CYS A 297 -23.53 -33.32 -6.40
CA CYS A 297 -23.72 -34.68 -5.87
C CYS A 297 -25.21 -35.04 -5.76
N ALA A 298 -26.05 -34.10 -5.26
CA ALA A 298 -27.50 -34.28 -5.23
C ALA A 298 -28.14 -34.42 -6.62
N LYS A 299 -27.60 -33.75 -7.63
CA LYS A 299 -28.03 -33.93 -9.03
C LYS A 299 -27.60 -35.26 -9.62
N ARG A 300 -26.50 -35.87 -9.15
CA ARG A 300 -26.11 -37.24 -9.55
C ARG A 300 -27.00 -38.29 -8.88
N THR A 301 -27.25 -38.18 -7.57
CA THR A 301 -28.15 -39.08 -6.83
C THR A 301 -29.62 -38.98 -7.28
N ALA A 302 -30.09 -37.80 -7.68
CA ALA A 302 -31.43 -37.61 -8.24
C ALA A 302 -31.60 -38.21 -9.63
N ARG A 303 -30.51 -38.53 -10.37
CA ARG A 303 -30.56 -39.29 -11.63
C ARG A 303 -30.50 -40.81 -11.43
N GLU A 304 -30.13 -41.27 -10.23
CA GLU A 304 -29.98 -42.70 -9.91
C GLU A 304 -31.06 -43.25 -8.95
N GLY A 305 -32.21 -42.59 -8.83
CA GLY A 305 -33.39 -43.14 -8.13
C GLY A 305 -33.54 -42.66 -6.68
N GLY A 306 -34.56 -41.94 -6.48
CA GLY A 306 -35.12 -41.19 -5.40
C GLY A 306 -34.92 -41.58 -3.96
N LEU A 307 -34.75 -40.52 -3.14
CA LEU A 307 -35.15 -40.49 -1.73
C LEU A 307 -36.07 -39.29 -1.50
N PRO A 308 -37.21 -39.45 -0.82
CA PRO A 308 -38.15 -38.38 -0.55
C PRO A 308 -37.73 -37.60 0.71
N GLY A 309 -37.84 -36.30 0.66
CA GLY A 309 -37.90 -35.44 1.85
C GLY A 309 -36.73 -34.49 2.10
N TRP A 310 -36.49 -33.57 1.16
CA TRP A 310 -35.67 -32.39 1.45
C TRP A 310 -36.48 -31.12 1.19
N PRO A 311 -36.45 -30.13 2.08
CA PRO A 311 -37.12 -28.87 1.86
C PRO A 311 -36.51 -28.10 0.72
N THR A 312 -37.35 -27.59 -0.15
CA THR A 312 -37.05 -26.64 -1.23
C THR A 312 -36.38 -25.40 -0.65
N VAL A 313 -35.15 -25.16 -1.03
CA VAL A 313 -34.48 -23.88 -0.77
C VAL A 313 -34.98 -22.89 -1.80
N GLU A 314 -35.81 -21.96 -1.37
CA GLU A 314 -36.23 -20.81 -2.15
C GLU A 314 -35.01 -19.96 -2.58
N LYS A 315 -35.07 -19.59 -3.85
CA LYS A 315 -34.17 -18.59 -4.43
C LYS A 315 -34.44 -17.23 -3.80
N HIS A 316 -33.60 -16.80 -2.88
CA HIS A 316 -33.48 -15.38 -2.55
C HIS A 316 -32.02 -14.96 -2.69
N MET A 317 -31.76 -14.39 -3.83
CA MET A 317 -31.22 -13.05 -4.07
C MET A 317 -29.78 -12.76 -3.67
N ILE A 318 -29.01 -12.56 -4.72
CA ILE A 318 -27.96 -11.53 -4.67
C ILE A 318 -28.34 -10.52 -5.77
N GLN A 319 -28.75 -9.35 -5.36
CA GLN A 319 -28.52 -8.11 -6.06
C GLN A 319 -27.24 -7.46 -5.56
#